data_52146f7b5c123e7562e078ebffc664c1
#
_entry.id   52146f7b5c123e7562e078ebffc664c1
#
_cell.length_a   1.000
_cell.length_b   1.000
_cell.length_c   1.000
_cell.angle_alpha   90.00
_cell.angle_beta   90.00
_cell.angle_gamma   90.00
#
_symmetry.space_group_name_H-M   'P 1'
#
loop_
_entity.id
_entity.type
_entity.pdbx_description
1 polymer ?
#
loop_
_entity_poly.entity_id
_entity_poly.type
_entity_poly.pdbx_seq_one_letter_code
_entity_poly.pdbx_strand_id
1 'polypeptide(L)'
;MLRRWPTLALMIVALGSSAAWSHVNDRGMDYGGYKDHRGVSCCSKVHCRPATDYVDTKSKGYGIVRLLVDGKWISVPRYFVVAEDAKDGRAHWCGTMQRTTWGEWVPVPFCVILPPPTN
;
A
#
# COMPACT_ATOMS: atom_id res chain seq x y z
N MET A 1 2.53 -59.28 -34.16
CA MET A 1 3.50 -58.30 -33.62
C MET A 1 2.73 -57.06 -33.20
N LEU A 2 2.53 -56.91 -31.90
CA LEU A 2 1.88 -55.75 -31.31
C LEU A 2 2.98 -54.70 -31.03
N ARG A 3 2.99 -53.62 -31.84
CA ARG A 3 3.82 -52.48 -31.53
C ARG A 3 3.17 -51.72 -30.38
N ARG A 4 3.79 -51.79 -29.22
CA ARG A 4 3.46 -50.91 -28.10
C ARG A 4 4.02 -49.52 -28.37
N TRP A 5 3.16 -48.56 -28.55
CA TRP A 5 3.52 -47.16 -28.57
C TRP A 5 3.71 -46.70 -27.14
N PRO A 6 4.81 -46.04 -26.80
CA PRO A 6 4.89 -45.43 -25.49
C PRO A 6 3.97 -44.20 -25.50
N THR A 7 2.96 -44.24 -24.68
CA THR A 7 2.17 -43.06 -24.34
C THR A 7 3.11 -42.09 -23.60
N LEU A 8 3.57 -41.07 -24.29
CA LEU A 8 4.18 -39.93 -23.64
C LEU A 8 3.10 -39.25 -22.78
N ALA A 9 3.15 -39.50 -21.49
CA ALA A 9 2.38 -38.76 -20.54
C ALA A 9 2.98 -37.35 -20.50
N LEU A 10 2.32 -36.39 -21.15
CA LEU A 10 2.64 -34.97 -21.05
C LEU A 10 2.28 -34.55 -19.62
N MET A 11 3.28 -34.50 -18.74
CA MET A 11 3.12 -33.84 -17.44
C MET A 11 3.02 -32.32 -17.72
N ILE A 12 1.80 -31.83 -17.75
CA ILE A 12 1.53 -30.39 -17.66
C ILE A 12 1.86 -30.00 -16.22
N VAL A 13 3.06 -29.53 -16.03
CA VAL A 13 3.41 -28.83 -14.80
C VAL A 13 2.62 -27.51 -14.86
N ALA A 14 1.47 -27.49 -14.23
CA ALA A 14 0.79 -26.27 -13.95
C ALA A 14 1.71 -25.47 -13.01
N LEU A 15 2.51 -24.55 -13.59
CA LEU A 15 3.16 -23.50 -12.83
C LEU A 15 2.01 -22.67 -12.26
N GLY A 16 1.58 -23.01 -11.06
CA GLY A 16 0.73 -22.15 -10.29
C GLY A 16 1.47 -20.83 -10.13
N SER A 17 1.09 -19.82 -10.91
CA SER A 17 1.46 -18.47 -10.58
C SER A 17 0.87 -18.19 -9.22
N SER A 18 1.69 -18.34 -8.17
CA SER A 18 1.40 -17.71 -6.89
C SER A 18 1.15 -16.25 -7.23
N ALA A 19 -0.10 -15.80 -7.10
CA ALA A 19 -0.41 -14.39 -7.20
C ALA A 19 0.44 -13.71 -6.14
N ALA A 20 1.62 -13.24 -6.55
CA ALA A 20 2.38 -12.33 -5.74
C ALA A 20 1.41 -11.18 -5.49
N TRP A 21 1.05 -10.96 -4.23
CA TRP A 21 0.26 -9.83 -3.83
C TRP A 21 1.03 -8.62 -4.34
N SER A 22 0.52 -8.04 -5.44
CA SER A 22 1.18 -6.93 -6.08
C SER A 22 1.08 -5.74 -5.16
N HIS A 23 2.20 -5.39 -4.51
CA HIS A 23 2.33 -4.14 -3.78
C HIS A 23 2.51 -2.95 -4.72
N VAL A 24 2.37 -3.19 -6.01
CA VAL A 24 2.52 -2.19 -7.07
C VAL A 24 1.15 -1.60 -7.38
N ASN A 25 1.05 -0.27 -7.40
CA ASN A 25 -0.18 0.42 -7.71
C ASN A 25 -0.41 0.58 -9.23
N ASP A 26 -1.49 1.24 -9.62
CA ASP A 26 -1.88 1.50 -11.01
C ASP A 26 -0.89 2.36 -11.80
N ARG A 27 0.03 3.07 -11.14
CA ARG A 27 1.11 3.87 -11.76
C ARG A 27 2.49 3.21 -11.66
N GLY A 28 2.55 1.94 -11.29
CA GLY A 28 3.78 1.17 -11.22
C GLY A 28 4.64 1.44 -9.99
N MET A 29 4.15 2.18 -9.00
CA MET A 29 4.86 2.41 -7.75
C MET A 29 4.73 1.21 -6.82
N ASP A 30 5.86 0.68 -6.36
CA ASP A 30 5.90 -0.42 -5.42
C ASP A 30 5.90 0.11 -3.98
N TYR A 31 4.82 -0.12 -3.26
CA TYR A 31 4.71 0.26 -1.85
C TYR A 31 5.66 -0.52 -0.95
N GLY A 32 6.09 -1.72 -1.36
CA GLY A 32 6.99 -2.57 -0.58
C GLY A 32 8.37 -1.97 -0.36
N GLY A 33 8.79 -1.04 -1.23
CA GLY A 33 10.05 -0.32 -1.11
C GLY A 33 10.04 0.80 -0.07
N TYR A 34 8.87 1.21 0.41
CA TYR A 34 8.73 2.25 1.42
C TYR A 34 8.74 1.65 2.82
N LYS A 35 9.44 2.30 3.72
CA LYS A 35 9.59 1.83 5.10
C LYS A 35 9.22 2.93 6.08
N ASP A 36 8.64 2.54 7.20
CA ASP A 36 8.43 3.44 8.31
C ASP A 36 9.78 3.78 8.99
N HIS A 37 9.75 4.67 9.98
CA HIS A 37 10.95 5.09 10.71
C HIS A 37 11.58 3.96 11.55
N ARG A 38 10.90 2.82 11.72
CA ARG A 38 11.45 1.62 12.36
C ARG A 38 12.10 0.67 11.35
N GLY A 39 12.06 0.99 10.07
CA GLY A 39 12.56 0.14 8.99
C GLY A 39 11.60 -0.97 8.57
N VAL A 40 10.33 -0.92 8.99
CA VAL A 40 9.30 -1.89 8.62
C VAL A 40 8.63 -1.45 7.32
N SER A 41 8.48 -2.40 6.37
CA SER A 41 7.80 -2.11 5.10
C SER A 41 6.38 -1.63 5.31
N CYS A 42 5.99 -0.58 4.59
CA CYS A 42 4.64 -0.03 4.62
C CYS A 42 3.57 -1.02 4.15
N CYS A 43 3.95 -2.03 3.37
CA CYS A 43 3.05 -3.10 2.93
C CYS A 43 2.96 -4.27 3.90
N SER A 44 3.68 -4.23 5.02
CA SER A 44 3.68 -5.31 6.00
C SER A 44 2.33 -5.36 6.73
N LYS A 45 1.51 -6.38 6.45
CA LYS A 45 0.20 -6.63 7.12
C LYS A 45 -0.87 -5.54 6.95
N VAL A 46 -0.65 -4.55 6.09
CA VAL A 46 -1.60 -3.47 5.85
C VAL A 46 -1.77 -3.22 4.36
N HIS A 47 -2.85 -2.54 3.99
CA HIS A 47 -3.13 -2.15 2.61
C HIS A 47 -2.71 -0.72 2.37
N CYS A 48 -2.04 -0.49 1.24
CA CYS A 48 -1.72 0.84 0.76
C CYS A 48 -2.65 1.22 -0.38
N ARG A 49 -3.08 2.48 -0.42
CA ARG A 49 -3.90 3.01 -1.50
C ARG A 49 -3.63 4.50 -1.71
N PRO A 50 -3.78 4.99 -2.94
CA PRO A 50 -3.60 6.42 -3.20
C PRO A 50 -4.72 7.24 -2.57
N ALA A 51 -4.36 8.43 -2.11
CA ALA A 51 -5.30 9.48 -1.76
C ALA A 51 -5.61 10.31 -3.01
N THR A 52 -6.85 10.73 -3.17
CA THR A 52 -7.25 11.61 -4.28
C THR A 52 -6.93 13.09 -3.99
N ASP A 53 -6.73 13.43 -2.75
CA ASP A 53 -6.29 14.74 -2.30
C ASP A 53 -5.61 14.64 -0.95
N TYR A 54 -4.83 15.64 -0.58
CA TYR A 54 -4.20 15.72 0.74
C TYR A 54 -3.92 17.14 1.17
N VAL A 55 -3.84 17.36 2.47
CA VAL A 55 -3.43 18.61 3.09
C VAL A 55 -2.34 18.31 4.11
N ASP A 56 -1.17 18.88 3.88
CA ASP A 56 -0.07 18.85 4.83
C ASP A 56 -0.03 20.13 5.65
N THR A 57 -0.31 20.03 6.94
CA THR A 57 -0.35 21.19 7.85
C THR A 57 1.01 21.53 8.47
N LYS A 58 2.10 21.06 7.87
CA LYS A 58 3.46 21.25 8.37
C LYS A 58 3.77 22.70 8.73
N SER A 59 3.29 23.66 7.93
CA SER A 59 3.52 25.10 8.13
C SER A 59 2.78 25.68 9.35
N LYS A 60 1.81 24.95 9.91
CA LYS A 60 1.00 25.42 11.05
C LYS A 60 1.46 24.84 12.40
N GLY A 61 2.59 24.14 12.43
CA GLY A 61 3.13 23.53 13.65
C GLY A 61 2.36 22.32 14.19
N TYR A 62 1.26 21.97 13.55
CA TYR A 62 0.50 20.78 13.90
C TYR A 62 0.96 19.60 13.05
N GLY A 63 1.50 18.60 13.68
CA GLY A 63 2.00 17.41 12.99
C GLY A 63 0.91 16.50 12.41
N ILE A 64 -0.03 17.05 11.64
CA ILE A 64 -1.15 16.29 11.07
C ILE A 64 -1.15 16.42 9.55
N VAL A 65 -1.33 15.28 8.89
CA VAL A 65 -1.62 15.21 7.45
C VAL A 65 -3.04 14.70 7.29
N ARG A 66 -3.81 15.36 6.44
CA ARG A 66 -5.15 14.91 6.06
C ARG A 66 -5.12 14.33 4.66
N LEU A 67 -5.73 13.17 4.49
CA LEU A 67 -5.76 12.44 3.22
C LEU A 67 -7.21 12.14 2.86
N LEU A 68 -7.56 12.37 1.61
CA LEU A 68 -8.86 11.95 1.07
C LEU A 68 -8.70 10.56 0.45
N VAL A 69 -9.18 9.55 1.15
CA VAL A 69 -9.07 8.15 0.76
C VAL A 69 -10.47 7.56 0.63
N ASP A 70 -10.77 7.02 -0.53
CA ASP A 70 -12.09 6.44 -0.83
C ASP A 70 -13.27 7.36 -0.45
N GLY A 71 -13.13 8.65 -0.74
CA GLY A 71 -14.15 9.66 -0.47
C GLY A 71 -14.27 10.12 0.99
N LYS A 72 -13.35 9.69 1.86
CA LYS A 72 -13.33 10.09 3.28
C LYS A 72 -12.02 10.76 3.64
N TRP A 73 -12.11 11.85 4.39
CA TRP A 73 -10.94 12.50 4.95
C TRP A 73 -10.44 11.75 6.18
N ILE A 74 -9.17 11.36 6.13
CA ILE A 74 -8.46 10.69 7.22
C ILE A 74 -7.40 11.65 7.75
N SER A 75 -7.39 11.91 9.06
CA SER A 75 -6.37 12.70 9.72
C SER A 75 -5.33 11.77 10.33
N VAL A 76 -4.07 11.95 9.98
CA VAL A 76 -2.97 11.09 10.40
C VAL A 76 -1.87 11.94 11.03
N PRO A 77 -1.35 11.57 12.20
CA PRO A 77 -0.18 12.22 12.76
C PRO A 77 1.01 12.18 11.79
N ARG A 78 1.72 13.28 11.68
CA ARG A 78 2.88 13.38 10.78
C ARG A 78 3.99 12.37 11.10
N TYR A 79 3.97 11.82 12.29
CA TYR A 79 4.84 10.72 12.70
C TYR A 79 4.83 9.55 11.73
N PHE A 80 3.70 9.29 11.08
CA PHE A 80 3.55 8.17 10.14
C PHE A 80 4.02 8.48 8.72
N VAL A 81 4.42 9.73 8.44
CA VAL A 81 4.96 10.10 7.14
C VAL A 81 6.36 9.53 6.96
N VAL A 82 6.55 8.77 5.89
CA VAL A 82 7.84 8.17 5.57
C VAL A 82 8.80 9.21 5.00
N ALA A 83 10.11 8.94 5.13
CA ALA A 83 11.14 9.86 4.68
C ALA A 83 11.24 9.97 3.15
N GLU A 84 10.94 8.88 2.44
CA GLU A 84 11.00 8.87 0.98
C GLU A 84 9.75 9.47 0.34
N ASP A 85 9.96 10.27 -0.69
CA ASP A 85 8.87 10.85 -1.48
C ASP A 85 8.19 9.80 -2.36
N ALA A 86 6.89 9.97 -2.56
CA ALA A 86 6.12 9.12 -3.46
C ALA A 86 6.59 9.32 -4.91
N LYS A 87 7.04 8.25 -5.55
CA LYS A 87 7.61 8.29 -6.91
C LYS A 87 6.57 8.56 -7.99
N ASP A 88 5.30 8.29 -7.71
CA ASP A 88 4.20 8.52 -8.65
C ASP A 88 3.55 9.92 -8.54
N GLY A 89 4.07 10.77 -7.67
CA GLY A 89 3.59 12.14 -7.49
C GLY A 89 2.27 12.28 -6.73
N ARG A 90 1.76 11.19 -6.14
CA ARG A 90 0.52 11.18 -5.35
C ARG A 90 0.81 10.98 -3.87
N ALA A 91 -0.12 11.40 -3.00
CA ALA A 91 -0.13 11.00 -1.60
C ALA A 91 -0.75 9.59 -1.47
N HIS A 92 -0.29 8.83 -0.49
CA HIS A 92 -0.76 7.47 -0.24
C HIS A 92 -0.95 7.23 1.26
N TRP A 93 -1.94 6.42 1.58
CA TRP A 93 -2.20 5.95 2.92
C TRP A 93 -2.04 4.45 2.99
N CYS A 94 -1.26 3.99 3.95
CA CYS A 94 -1.11 2.58 4.27
C CYS A 94 -1.62 2.35 5.69
N GLY A 95 -2.55 1.44 5.83
CA GLY A 95 -3.16 1.17 7.13
C GLY A 95 -4.28 0.17 7.05
N THR A 96 -4.99 0.03 8.16
CA THR A 96 -6.15 -0.83 8.28
C THR A 96 -7.33 -0.04 8.82
N MET A 97 -8.53 -0.53 8.56
CA MET A 97 -9.74 -0.07 9.23
C MET A 97 -10.05 -1.03 10.36
N GLN A 98 -10.22 -0.51 11.57
CA GLN A 98 -10.57 -1.31 12.75
C GLN A 98 -11.93 -0.87 13.29
N ARG A 99 -12.66 -1.84 13.80
CA ARG A 99 -13.96 -1.58 14.43
C ARG A 99 -13.77 -1.35 15.91
N THR A 100 -14.31 -0.24 16.41
CA THR A 100 -14.34 0.04 17.84
C THR A 100 -15.38 -0.83 18.54
N THR A 101 -15.33 -0.87 19.88
CA THR A 101 -16.36 -1.54 20.71
C THR A 101 -17.76 -0.95 20.51
N TRP A 102 -17.84 0.28 20.04
CA TRP A 102 -19.10 0.98 19.73
C TRP A 102 -19.61 0.70 18.32
N GLY A 103 -18.92 -0.12 17.53
CA GLY A 103 -19.29 -0.46 16.18
C GLY A 103 -18.86 0.53 15.10
N GLU A 104 -18.07 1.52 15.43
CA GLU A 104 -17.51 2.47 14.47
C GLU A 104 -16.24 1.94 13.81
N TRP A 105 -16.10 2.21 12.51
CA TRP A 105 -14.87 1.93 11.78
C TRP A 105 -13.93 3.12 11.89
N VAL A 106 -12.73 2.87 12.41
CA VAL A 106 -11.69 3.88 12.55
C VAL A 106 -10.45 3.49 11.76
N PRO A 107 -9.79 4.45 11.07
CA PRO A 107 -8.53 4.19 10.39
C PRO A 107 -7.41 4.04 11.40
N VAL A 108 -6.60 3.00 11.21
CA VAL A 108 -5.36 2.79 11.95
C VAL A 108 -4.21 2.95 10.97
N PRO A 109 -3.47 4.06 11.03
CA PRO A 109 -2.40 4.34 10.09
C PRO A 109 -1.18 3.48 10.37
N PHE A 110 -0.44 3.19 9.32
CA PHE A 110 0.87 2.56 9.39
C PHE A 110 1.93 3.42 8.71
N CYS A 111 1.68 3.84 7.48
CA CYS A 111 2.53 4.77 6.74
C CYS A 111 1.68 5.79 5.98
N VAL A 112 2.23 6.98 5.84
CA VAL A 112 1.78 7.98 4.86
C VAL A 112 2.96 8.29 3.95
N ILE A 113 2.74 8.18 2.65
CA ILE A 113 3.75 8.47 1.63
C ILE A 113 3.29 9.71 0.88
N LEU A 114 4.06 10.78 0.96
CA LEU A 114 3.72 12.06 0.34
C LEU A 114 4.54 12.29 -0.92
N PRO A 115 4.00 13.00 -1.92
CA PRO A 115 4.79 13.46 -3.05
C PRO A 115 5.81 14.49 -2.59
N PRO A 116 6.87 14.74 -3.42
CA PRO A 116 7.81 15.80 -3.12
C PRO A 116 7.08 17.14 -3.04
N PRO A 117 7.54 18.08 -2.18
CA PRO A 117 6.92 19.39 -2.08
C PRO A 117 7.00 20.11 -3.43
N THR A 118 5.88 20.68 -3.85
CA THR A 118 5.81 21.56 -5.02
C THR A 118 6.19 22.98 -4.62
N ASN A 119 7.13 23.53 -5.34
CA ASN A 119 7.48 24.95 -5.19
C ASN A 119 6.49 25.84 -5.93
#